data_c696fc6cbd066bede5894441f229ae75
#
_entry.id   c696fc6cbd066bede5894441f229ae75
#
_cell.length_a   1.000
_cell.length_b   1.000
_cell.length_c   1.000
_cell.angle_alpha   90.00
_cell.angle_beta   90.00
_cell.angle_gamma   90.00
#
_symmetry.space_group_name_H-M   'P 1'
#
loop_
_entity.id
_entity.type
_entity.pdbx_description
1 polymer ?
#
loop_
_entity_poly.entity_id
_entity_poly.type
_entity_poly.pdbx_seq_one_letter_code
_entity_poly.pdbx_strand_id
1 'polypeptide(L)'
;LGNTIGKGEMEKAQEWGEKIILLSLLTGIAMGILEFILGPLLLNFYNISPEVLSTARKGIFALSFILPLELLGVVIMVGILRSGGDSKFSMLSEIIPMYLISIPLTFLGASIFRLPLWALMLVKLSETVTKALVGALRIRSGKWIINLNDKRN
;
A
#
# COMPACT_ATOMS: atom_id res chain seq x y z
N LEU A 1 7.56 -5.78 -16.58
CA LEU A 1 6.75 -4.71 -17.20
C LEU A 1 7.62 -3.77 -18.03
N GLY A 2 8.66 -3.15 -17.48
CA GLY A 2 9.48 -2.18 -18.20
C GLY A 2 10.06 -2.71 -19.53
N ASN A 3 10.56 -3.96 -19.56
CA ASN A 3 11.05 -4.59 -20.79
C ASN A 3 9.94 -4.80 -21.84
N THR A 4 8.73 -5.14 -21.40
CA THR A 4 7.57 -5.36 -22.28
C THR A 4 7.13 -4.03 -22.90
N ILE A 5 7.10 -2.98 -22.10
CA ILE A 5 6.81 -1.60 -22.56
C ILE A 5 7.90 -1.12 -23.53
N GLY A 6 9.17 -1.36 -23.22
CA GLY A 6 10.29 -0.99 -24.08
C GLY A 6 10.31 -1.70 -25.44
N LYS A 7 9.67 -2.87 -25.56
CA LYS A 7 9.44 -3.58 -26.83
C LYS A 7 8.20 -3.09 -27.59
N GLY A 8 7.43 -2.14 -27.05
CA GLY A 8 6.19 -1.64 -27.66
C GLY A 8 4.96 -2.55 -27.45
N GLU A 9 5.06 -3.59 -26.62
CA GLU A 9 3.98 -4.56 -26.36
C GLU A 9 3.01 -4.04 -25.28
N MET A 10 2.29 -2.94 -25.57
CA MET A 10 1.49 -2.20 -24.59
C MET A 10 0.31 -3.03 -24.03
N GLU A 11 -0.37 -3.80 -24.89
CA GLU A 11 -1.50 -4.66 -24.47
C GLU A 11 -1.05 -5.74 -23.49
N LYS A 12 0.09 -6.37 -23.76
CA LYS A 12 0.68 -7.35 -22.83
C LYS A 12 1.10 -6.69 -21.51
N ALA A 13 1.66 -5.49 -21.57
CA ALA A 13 2.03 -4.76 -20.35
C ALA A 13 0.80 -4.46 -19.48
N GLN A 14 -0.33 -4.08 -20.10
CA GLN A 14 -1.59 -3.85 -19.40
C GLN A 14 -2.11 -5.14 -18.74
N GLU A 15 -2.16 -6.25 -19.49
CA GLU A 15 -2.58 -7.55 -18.97
C GLU A 15 -1.70 -8.03 -17.80
N TRP A 16 -0.39 -7.87 -17.92
CA TRP A 16 0.54 -8.21 -16.84
C TRP A 16 0.37 -7.31 -15.63
N GLY A 17 0.10 -6.02 -15.83
CA GLY A 17 -0.22 -5.09 -14.76
C GLY A 17 -1.41 -5.55 -13.92
N GLU A 18 -2.49 -5.96 -14.56
CA GLU A 18 -3.69 -6.47 -13.89
C GLU A 18 -3.44 -7.80 -13.14
N LYS A 19 -2.67 -8.71 -13.73
CA LYS A 19 -2.27 -9.96 -13.07
C LYS A 19 -1.40 -9.71 -11.85
N ILE A 20 -0.48 -8.75 -11.92
CA ILE A 20 0.39 -8.38 -10.81
C ILE A 20 -0.43 -7.77 -9.66
N ILE A 21 -1.47 -6.98 -9.95
CA ILE A 21 -2.40 -6.46 -8.93
C ILE A 21 -3.05 -7.61 -8.17
N LEU A 22 -3.62 -8.59 -8.88
CA LEU A 22 -4.24 -9.75 -8.25
C LEU A 22 -3.24 -10.55 -7.42
N LEU A 23 -2.05 -10.81 -7.97
CA LEU A 23 -1.00 -11.55 -7.27
C LEU A 23 -0.54 -10.82 -6.02
N SER A 24 -0.38 -9.49 -6.07
CA SER A 24 0.02 -8.70 -4.91
C SER A 24 -1.03 -8.73 -3.80
N LEU A 25 -2.32 -8.68 -4.16
CA LEU A 25 -3.40 -8.80 -3.19
C LEU A 25 -3.41 -10.18 -2.51
N LEU A 26 -3.30 -11.26 -3.29
CA LEU A 26 -3.23 -12.63 -2.76
C LEU A 26 -2.01 -12.83 -1.84
N THR A 27 -0.85 -12.31 -2.26
CA THR A 27 0.37 -12.36 -1.45
C THR A 27 0.20 -11.56 -0.16
N GLY A 28 -0.40 -10.36 -0.24
CA GLY A 28 -0.70 -9.54 0.92
C GLY A 28 -1.64 -10.21 1.91
N ILE A 29 -2.68 -10.90 1.43
CA ILE A 29 -3.59 -11.68 2.26
C ILE A 29 -2.83 -12.82 2.96
N ALA A 30 -2.02 -13.57 2.22
CA ALA A 30 -1.22 -14.66 2.79
C ALA A 30 -0.27 -14.15 3.87
N MET A 31 0.42 -13.03 3.62
CA MET A 31 1.32 -12.40 4.60
C MET A 31 0.55 -11.83 5.80
N GLY A 32 -0.62 -11.23 5.60
CA GLY A 32 -1.48 -10.75 6.68
C GLY A 32 -1.95 -11.89 7.60
N ILE A 33 -2.35 -13.04 7.02
CA ILE A 33 -2.70 -14.24 7.79
C ILE A 33 -1.48 -14.76 8.57
N LEU A 34 -0.32 -14.80 7.93
CA LEU A 34 0.92 -15.23 8.56
C LEU A 34 1.27 -14.33 9.75
N GLU A 35 1.20 -13.00 9.58
CA GLU A 35 1.44 -12.02 10.63
C GLU A 35 0.40 -12.14 11.76
N PHE A 36 -0.88 -12.33 11.43
CA PHE A 36 -1.95 -12.51 12.40
C PHE A 36 -1.70 -13.71 13.31
N ILE A 37 -1.17 -14.81 12.76
CA ILE A 37 -0.88 -16.05 13.51
C ILE A 37 0.45 -15.94 14.25
N LEU A 38 1.53 -15.58 13.55
CA LEU A 38 2.88 -15.62 14.12
C LEU A 38 3.23 -14.39 14.96
N GLY A 39 2.67 -13.23 14.62
CA GLY A 39 2.98 -11.97 15.31
C GLY A 39 2.75 -12.03 16.82
N PRO A 40 1.56 -12.46 17.31
CA PRO A 40 1.31 -12.62 18.73
C PRO A 40 2.20 -13.67 19.41
N LEU A 41 2.61 -14.72 18.69
CA LEU A 41 3.52 -15.75 19.21
C LEU A 41 4.92 -15.17 19.42
N LEU A 42 5.41 -14.36 18.49
CA LEU A 42 6.72 -13.70 18.59
C LEU A 42 6.78 -12.74 19.79
N LEU A 43 5.68 -12.10 20.15
CA LEU A 43 5.63 -11.22 21.32
C LEU A 43 5.97 -11.94 22.64
N ASN A 44 5.73 -13.24 22.73
CA ASN A 44 6.02 -14.02 23.94
C ASN A 44 7.53 -14.18 24.21
N PHE A 45 8.38 -13.93 23.22
CA PHE A 45 9.83 -13.93 23.39
C PHE A 45 10.38 -12.62 23.99
N TYR A 46 9.54 -11.58 24.08
CA TYR A 46 9.94 -10.30 24.64
C TYR A 46 9.56 -10.20 26.12
N ASN A 47 10.49 -9.79 26.95
CA ASN A 47 10.25 -9.53 28.37
C ASN A 47 9.71 -8.10 28.56
N ILE A 48 8.43 -7.90 28.30
CA ILE A 48 7.73 -6.62 28.36
C ILE A 48 6.55 -6.68 29.35
N SER A 49 6.12 -5.52 29.85
CA SER A 49 4.99 -5.47 30.78
C SER A 49 3.68 -5.97 30.14
N PRO A 50 2.75 -6.54 30.93
CA PRO A 50 1.45 -7.04 30.41
C PRO A 50 0.65 -5.96 29.64
N GLU A 51 0.74 -4.71 30.05
CA GLU A 51 0.07 -3.58 29.42
C GLU A 51 0.64 -3.30 28.01
N VAL A 52 1.96 -3.27 27.89
CA VAL A 52 2.66 -3.09 26.60
C VAL A 52 2.39 -4.29 25.70
N LEU A 53 2.41 -5.52 26.24
CA LEU A 53 2.09 -6.75 25.50
C LEU A 53 0.67 -6.70 24.91
N SER A 54 -0.31 -6.28 25.70
CA SER A 54 -1.71 -6.14 25.25
C SER A 54 -1.82 -5.12 24.11
N THR A 55 -1.16 -3.96 24.24
CA THR A 55 -1.16 -2.91 23.23
C THR A 55 -0.46 -3.36 21.96
N ALA A 56 0.69 -4.01 22.06
CA ALA A 56 1.44 -4.55 20.92
C ALA A 56 0.62 -5.62 20.17
N ARG A 57 -0.05 -6.51 20.87
CA ARG A 57 -0.92 -7.53 20.26
C ARG A 57 -2.05 -6.92 19.44
N LYS A 58 -2.73 -5.90 19.98
CA LYS A 58 -3.76 -5.14 19.24
C LYS A 58 -3.19 -4.44 18.01
N GLY A 59 -1.97 -3.89 18.14
CA GLY A 59 -1.26 -3.27 17.01
C GLY A 59 -0.95 -4.26 15.89
N ILE A 60 -0.44 -5.45 16.21
CA ILE A 60 -0.17 -6.52 15.25
C ILE A 60 -1.45 -6.93 14.53
N PHE A 61 -2.54 -7.13 15.25
CA PHE A 61 -3.83 -7.46 14.60
C PHE A 61 -4.28 -6.35 13.65
N ALA A 62 -4.17 -5.08 14.04
CA ALA A 62 -4.50 -3.96 13.16
C ALA A 62 -3.62 -3.96 11.89
N LEU A 63 -2.31 -4.18 12.02
CA LEU A 63 -1.38 -4.24 10.89
C LEU A 63 -1.66 -5.42 9.97
N SER A 64 -1.98 -6.60 10.50
CA SER A 64 -2.32 -7.79 9.71
C SER A 64 -3.52 -7.55 8.78
N PHE A 65 -4.50 -6.74 9.20
CA PHE A 65 -5.62 -6.33 8.35
C PHE A 65 -5.24 -5.27 7.30
N ILE A 66 -4.28 -4.42 7.59
CA ILE A 66 -3.82 -3.36 6.68
C ILE A 66 -2.89 -3.93 5.61
N LEU A 67 -2.09 -4.93 5.94
CA LEU A 67 -1.01 -5.46 5.10
C LEU A 67 -1.42 -5.87 3.68
N PRO A 68 -2.58 -6.50 3.42
CA PRO A 68 -3.02 -6.81 2.06
C PRO A 68 -3.16 -5.57 1.17
N LEU A 69 -3.74 -4.51 1.71
CA LEU A 69 -3.93 -3.25 0.98
C LEU A 69 -2.64 -2.44 0.89
N GLU A 70 -1.80 -2.49 1.91
CA GLU A 70 -0.49 -1.84 1.90
C GLU A 70 0.40 -2.43 0.81
N LEU A 71 0.50 -3.77 0.74
CA LEU A 71 1.27 -4.45 -0.30
C LEU A 71 0.72 -4.15 -1.70
N LEU A 72 -0.60 -4.18 -1.86
CA LEU A 72 -1.28 -3.80 -3.10
C LEU A 72 -0.91 -2.37 -3.51
N GLY A 73 -1.01 -1.41 -2.59
CA GLY A 73 -0.66 -0.01 -2.83
C GLY A 73 0.80 0.18 -3.24
N VAL A 74 1.73 -0.46 -2.54
CA VAL A 74 3.17 -0.42 -2.85
C VAL A 74 3.44 -0.99 -4.24
N VAL A 75 2.88 -2.16 -4.57
CA VAL A 75 3.09 -2.80 -5.88
C VAL A 75 2.51 -1.95 -7.01
N ILE A 76 1.34 -1.36 -6.83
CA ILE A 76 0.75 -0.44 -7.81
C ILE A 76 1.65 0.79 -8.01
N MET A 77 1.99 1.50 -6.94
CA MET A 77 2.68 2.77 -7.01
C MET A 77 4.15 2.61 -7.43
N VAL A 78 4.89 1.73 -6.77
CA VAL A 78 6.33 1.56 -6.97
C VAL A 78 6.64 0.56 -8.09
N GLY A 79 5.87 -0.52 -8.15
CA GLY A 79 6.07 -1.59 -9.13
C GLY A 79 5.52 -1.23 -10.52
N ILE A 80 4.22 -0.99 -10.63
CA ILE A 80 3.53 -0.87 -11.92
C ILE A 80 3.67 0.53 -12.49
N LEU A 81 3.22 1.56 -11.78
CA LEU A 81 3.18 2.93 -12.31
C LEU A 81 4.57 3.46 -12.66
N ARG A 82 5.57 3.23 -11.82
CA ARG A 82 6.94 3.67 -12.11
C ARG A 82 7.58 2.90 -13.26
N SER A 83 7.31 1.60 -13.38
CA SER A 83 7.81 0.82 -14.54
C SER A 83 7.15 1.23 -15.86
N GLY A 84 5.95 1.79 -15.82
CA GLY A 84 5.26 2.38 -16.97
C GLY A 84 5.72 3.80 -17.33
N GLY A 85 6.61 4.41 -16.52
CA GLY A 85 7.09 5.77 -16.72
C GLY A 85 6.26 6.84 -16.01
N ASP A 86 5.17 6.48 -15.31
CA ASP A 86 4.25 7.41 -14.64
C ASP A 86 4.70 7.73 -13.19
N SER A 87 6.00 7.98 -13.03
CA SER A 87 6.62 8.25 -11.73
C SER A 87 6.08 9.50 -11.05
N LYS A 88 5.71 10.53 -11.83
CA LYS A 88 5.16 11.78 -11.29
C LYS A 88 3.80 11.55 -10.65
N PHE A 89 2.91 10.82 -11.33
CA PHE A 89 1.60 10.46 -10.79
C PHE A 89 1.74 9.56 -9.55
N SER A 90 2.62 8.54 -9.60
CA SER A 90 2.94 7.68 -8.45
C SER A 90 3.37 8.52 -7.24
N MET A 91 4.33 9.42 -7.41
CA MET A 91 4.83 10.29 -6.34
C MET A 91 3.72 11.18 -5.74
N LEU A 92 2.92 11.84 -6.57
CA LEU A 92 1.83 12.69 -6.10
C LEU A 92 0.75 11.89 -5.37
N SER A 93 0.42 10.71 -5.89
CA SER A 93 -0.56 9.80 -5.27
C SER A 93 -0.08 9.19 -3.94
N GLU A 94 1.21 9.21 -3.67
CA GLU A 94 1.76 8.85 -2.35
C GLU A 94 1.76 10.05 -1.38
N ILE A 95 2.19 11.22 -1.86
CA ILE A 95 2.38 12.41 -1.03
C ILE A 95 1.04 13.03 -0.63
N ILE A 96 0.11 13.22 -1.58
CA ILE A 96 -1.15 13.92 -1.33
C ILE A 96 -1.99 13.23 -0.25
N PRO A 97 -2.29 11.92 -0.30
CA PRO A 97 -3.05 11.26 0.77
C PRO A 97 -2.32 11.27 2.12
N MET A 98 -0.99 11.15 2.12
CA MET A 98 -0.21 11.21 3.35
C MET A 98 -0.38 12.55 4.05
N TYR A 99 -0.19 13.68 3.35
CA TYR A 99 -0.24 15.01 3.94
C TYR A 99 -1.66 15.52 4.19
N LEU A 100 -2.64 15.19 3.32
CA LEU A 100 -4.00 15.71 3.43
C LEU A 100 -4.95 14.80 4.21
N ILE A 101 -4.64 13.51 4.33
CA ILE A 101 -5.53 12.53 4.99
C ILE A 101 -4.84 11.94 6.22
N SER A 102 -3.71 11.23 6.04
CA SER A 102 -3.11 10.45 7.10
C SER A 102 -2.58 11.30 8.25
N ILE A 103 -1.79 12.32 7.96
CA ILE A 103 -1.20 13.19 9.00
C ILE A 103 -2.29 13.95 9.76
N PRO A 104 -3.24 14.67 9.14
CA PRO A 104 -4.29 15.39 9.86
C PRO A 104 -5.18 14.46 10.69
N LEU A 105 -5.61 13.33 10.15
CA LEU A 105 -6.45 12.37 10.88
C LEU A 105 -5.71 11.74 12.05
N THR A 106 -4.43 11.40 11.89
CA THR A 106 -3.61 10.86 12.97
C THR A 106 -3.40 11.90 14.07
N PHE A 107 -3.12 13.15 13.70
CA PHE A 107 -2.99 14.24 14.64
C PHE A 107 -4.29 14.50 15.44
N LEU A 108 -5.43 14.57 14.75
CA LEU A 108 -6.75 14.72 15.39
C LEU A 108 -7.06 13.51 16.29
N GLY A 109 -6.82 12.30 15.80
CA GLY A 109 -7.00 11.07 16.54
C GLY A 109 -6.18 11.02 17.83
N ALA A 110 -4.90 11.41 17.77
CA ALA A 110 -4.02 11.41 18.91
C ALA A 110 -4.29 12.55 19.89
N SER A 111 -4.47 13.79 19.38
CA SER A 111 -4.52 15.00 20.21
C SER A 111 -5.90 15.28 20.76
N ILE A 112 -6.97 15.10 19.95
CA ILE A 112 -8.34 15.43 20.34
C ILE A 112 -9.08 14.21 20.87
N PHE A 113 -9.07 13.12 20.08
CA PHE A 113 -9.83 11.91 20.44
C PHE A 113 -9.06 10.98 21.38
N ARG A 114 -7.75 11.22 21.59
CA ARG A 114 -6.88 10.40 22.45
C ARG A 114 -6.98 8.91 22.14
N LEU A 115 -7.06 8.57 20.86
CA LEU A 115 -7.18 7.21 20.40
C LEU A 115 -5.97 6.37 20.82
N PRO A 116 -6.16 5.11 21.20
CA PRO A 116 -5.06 4.20 21.49
C PRO A 116 -4.24 3.92 20.22
N LEU A 117 -2.98 3.52 20.40
CA LEU A 117 -2.02 3.31 19.30
C LEU A 117 -2.56 2.42 18.18
N TRP A 118 -3.21 1.32 18.51
CA TRP A 118 -3.78 0.40 17.50
C TRP A 118 -4.86 1.06 16.64
N ALA A 119 -5.66 1.99 17.22
CA ALA A 119 -6.67 2.73 16.47
C ALA A 119 -6.04 3.78 15.54
N LEU A 120 -4.94 4.41 15.96
CA LEU A 120 -4.16 5.30 15.10
C LEU A 120 -3.52 4.55 13.91
N MET A 121 -3.11 3.29 14.11
CA MET A 121 -2.65 2.44 13.00
C MET A 121 -3.77 2.19 11.99
N LEU A 122 -5.02 2.02 12.43
CA LEU A 122 -6.18 1.89 11.52
C LEU A 122 -6.48 3.19 10.75
N VAL A 123 -6.16 4.35 11.29
CA VAL A 123 -6.29 5.63 10.54
C VAL A 123 -5.44 5.60 9.27
N LYS A 124 -4.27 4.96 9.30
CA LYS A 124 -3.42 4.77 8.11
C LYS A 124 -4.15 4.02 6.98
N LEU A 125 -5.12 3.19 7.30
CA LEU A 125 -5.92 2.47 6.30
C LEU A 125 -6.61 3.42 5.31
N SER A 126 -7.03 4.61 5.74
CA SER A 126 -7.66 5.62 4.87
C SER A 126 -6.72 6.09 3.75
N GLU A 127 -5.45 6.29 4.07
CA GLU A 127 -4.40 6.62 3.11
C GLU A 127 -4.15 5.45 2.15
N THR A 128 -3.97 4.25 2.70
CA THR A 128 -3.69 3.03 1.94
C THR A 128 -4.80 2.71 0.95
N VAL A 129 -6.08 2.78 1.39
CA VAL A 129 -7.25 2.60 0.51
C VAL A 129 -7.26 3.65 -0.60
N THR A 130 -7.01 4.92 -0.27
CA THR A 130 -6.98 5.99 -1.26
C THR A 130 -5.92 5.72 -2.34
N LYS A 131 -4.70 5.35 -1.94
CA LYS A 131 -3.62 5.00 -2.87
C LYS A 131 -3.99 3.82 -3.75
N ALA A 132 -4.50 2.74 -3.16
CA ALA A 132 -4.88 1.54 -3.90
C ALA A 132 -5.97 1.83 -4.94
N LEU A 133 -7.01 2.60 -4.57
CA LEU A 133 -8.10 2.98 -5.47
C LEU A 133 -7.63 3.88 -6.61
N VAL A 134 -6.92 4.97 -6.29
CA VAL A 134 -6.41 5.93 -7.28
C VAL A 134 -5.45 5.23 -8.24
N GLY A 135 -4.55 4.39 -7.72
CA GLY A 135 -3.62 3.62 -8.54
C GLY A 135 -4.31 2.60 -9.44
N ALA A 136 -5.27 1.84 -8.89
CA ALA A 136 -6.03 0.86 -9.67
C ALA A 136 -6.82 1.52 -10.81
N LEU A 137 -7.46 2.67 -10.55
CA LEU A 137 -8.15 3.47 -11.57
C LEU A 137 -7.18 3.96 -12.65
N ARG A 138 -5.98 4.39 -12.26
CA ARG A 138 -4.94 4.83 -13.20
C ARG A 138 -4.49 3.71 -14.11
N ILE A 139 -4.30 2.50 -13.55
CA ILE A 139 -3.91 1.32 -14.33
C ILE A 139 -5.02 0.91 -15.29
N ARG A 140 -6.28 0.82 -14.82
CA ARG A 140 -7.43 0.49 -15.68
C ARG A 140 -7.63 1.48 -16.82
N SER A 141 -7.30 2.74 -16.63
CA SER A 141 -7.39 3.76 -17.69
C SER A 141 -6.33 3.63 -18.80
N GLY A 142 -5.34 2.75 -18.63
CA GLY A 142 -4.19 2.60 -19.56
C GLY A 142 -3.21 3.77 -19.56
N LYS A 143 -3.52 4.87 -18.86
CA LYS A 143 -2.74 6.11 -18.87
C LYS A 143 -1.40 6.04 -18.12
N TRP A 144 -1.12 4.92 -17.47
CA TRP A 144 0.12 4.70 -16.73
C TRP A 144 1.30 4.31 -17.63
N ILE A 145 1.01 3.83 -18.85
CA ILE A 145 2.03 3.49 -19.84
C ILE A 145 2.38 4.76 -20.62
N ILE A 146 3.48 5.38 -20.27
CA ILE A 146 3.98 6.60 -20.93
C ILE A 146 5.03 6.18 -21.94
N ASN A 147 4.72 6.36 -23.22
CA ASN A 147 5.66 6.09 -24.30
C ASN A 147 6.78 7.15 -24.28
N LEU A 148 7.94 6.77 -23.76
CA LEU A 148 9.10 7.67 -23.65
C LEU A 148 9.68 8.06 -25.02
N ASN A 149 9.34 7.33 -26.06
CA ASN A 149 9.78 7.66 -27.44
C ASN A 149 9.02 8.85 -28.05
N ASP A 150 7.81 9.11 -27.56
CA ASP A 150 6.99 10.24 -28.08
C ASP A 150 7.45 11.61 -27.54
N LYS A 151 8.34 11.63 -26.55
CA LYS A 151 8.92 12.87 -25.97
C LYS A 151 10.28 13.28 -26.61
N ARG A 152 10.76 12.54 -27.61
CA ARG A 152 12.05 12.83 -28.29
C ARG A 152 11.92 13.52 -29.66
N ASN A 153 10.69 13.85 -30.07
CA ASN A 153 10.44 14.66 -31.29
C ASN A 153 10.03 16.07 -30.93
#